data_7f21f36b9418dfc345e71a0d5c3f8827
#
_entry.id   7f21f36b9418dfc345e71a0d5c3f8827
#
_cell.length_a   1.000
_cell.length_b   1.000
_cell.length_c   1.000
_cell.angle_alpha   90.00
_cell.angle_beta   90.00
_cell.angle_gamma   90.00
#
_symmetry.space_group_name_H-M   'P 1'
#
loop_
_entity.id
_entity.type
_entity.pdbx_description
1 polymer ?
#
loop_
_entity_poly.entity_id
_entity_poly.type
_entity_poly.pdbx_seq_one_letter_code
_entity_poly.pdbx_strand_id
1 'polypeptide(L)'
;MKPAVVLLVAAAAWAQVPVETVALGTTAERPAVSQAVMTDLEKQLDKRVSMVGGNDPIQLLGLARGVYVKGFGVVITQEISLVQTPFPNPFRQSITPLEAAPIHKRKLERLPLVRQTVHQLWMVAAAALNTMPDNDQIVVAVRLLYQEWEDTKGLPGLLVVKATRRDGLAGNLQTGEQ
;
A
#
# COMPACT_ATOMS: atom_id res chain seq x y z
N MET A 1 -28.36 -80.73 33.49
CA MET A 1 -27.05 -80.09 33.53
C MET A 1 -27.05 -78.96 32.50
N LYS A 2 -27.14 -77.70 32.94
CA LYS A 2 -27.16 -76.53 32.08
C LYS A 2 -25.84 -75.78 32.25
N PRO A 3 -25.05 -75.48 31.21
CA PRO A 3 -23.87 -74.64 31.32
C PRO A 3 -24.28 -73.16 31.40
N ALA A 4 -23.69 -72.43 32.36
CA ALA A 4 -23.83 -71.01 32.52
C ALA A 4 -22.80 -70.31 31.56
N VAL A 5 -23.35 -69.42 30.74
CA VAL A 5 -22.53 -68.53 29.89
C VAL A 5 -22.21 -67.29 30.69
N VAL A 6 -20.94 -67.06 30.96
CA VAL A 6 -20.43 -65.87 31.61
C VAL A 6 -20.09 -64.85 30.50
N LEU A 7 -20.86 -63.74 30.45
CA LEU A 7 -20.59 -62.60 29.55
C LEU A 7 -19.61 -61.64 30.25
N LEU A 8 -18.39 -61.59 29.72
CA LEU A 8 -17.37 -60.60 30.12
C LEU A 8 -17.64 -59.28 29.37
N VAL A 9 -18.12 -58.26 30.10
CA VAL A 9 -18.25 -56.89 29.56
C VAL A 9 -16.92 -56.16 29.77
N ALA A 10 -16.19 -55.94 28.70
CA ALA A 10 -14.98 -55.10 28.73
C ALA A 10 -15.39 -53.63 28.68
N ALA A 11 -15.21 -52.91 29.78
CA ALA A 11 -15.37 -51.44 29.83
C ALA A 11 -14.15 -50.79 29.22
N ALA A 12 -14.31 -50.21 28.03
CA ALA A 12 -13.31 -49.35 27.40
C ALA A 12 -13.29 -47.99 28.13
N ALA A 13 -12.22 -47.76 28.92
CA ALA A 13 -11.94 -46.46 29.50
C ALA A 13 -11.43 -45.53 28.40
N TRP A 14 -12.26 -44.58 28.02
CA TRP A 14 -11.85 -43.48 27.15
C TRP A 14 -11.03 -42.50 27.98
N ALA A 15 -9.70 -42.48 27.77
CA ALA A 15 -8.82 -41.50 28.31
C ALA A 15 -9.19 -40.13 27.72
N GLN A 16 -9.81 -39.26 28.51
CA GLN A 16 -9.97 -37.84 28.20
C GLN A 16 -8.62 -37.18 28.27
N VAL A 17 -8.05 -36.86 27.11
CA VAL A 17 -6.88 -35.98 27.01
C VAL A 17 -7.33 -34.58 27.51
N PRO A 18 -6.71 -34.02 28.56
CA PRO A 18 -7.04 -32.66 28.95
C PRO A 18 -6.69 -31.71 27.79
N VAL A 19 -7.69 -31.08 27.22
CA VAL A 19 -7.51 -29.96 26.32
C VAL A 19 -6.99 -28.81 27.18
N GLU A 20 -5.68 -28.61 27.17
CA GLU A 20 -5.05 -27.46 27.76
C GLU A 20 -5.59 -26.23 27.02
N THR A 21 -6.53 -25.54 27.63
CA THR A 21 -7.04 -24.26 27.14
C THR A 21 -5.88 -23.28 27.25
N VAL A 22 -5.10 -23.14 26.18
CA VAL A 22 -4.14 -22.05 26.05
C VAL A 22 -4.98 -20.78 26.11
N ALA A 23 -5.05 -20.18 27.28
CA ALA A 23 -5.56 -18.83 27.47
C ALA A 23 -4.67 -17.93 26.63
N LEU A 24 -5.11 -17.60 25.40
CA LEU A 24 -4.61 -16.50 24.61
C LEU A 24 -4.94 -15.21 25.38
N GLY A 25 -4.23 -14.99 26.48
CA GLY A 25 -4.09 -13.72 27.16
C GLY A 25 -3.22 -12.81 26.31
N THR A 26 -3.61 -12.55 25.10
CA THR A 26 -3.08 -11.45 24.32
C THR A 26 -3.66 -10.19 24.95
N THR A 27 -2.92 -9.60 25.88
CA THR A 27 -3.03 -8.15 26.10
C THR A 27 -2.80 -7.57 24.71
N ALA A 28 -3.87 -7.13 24.04
CA ALA A 28 -3.79 -6.56 22.71
C ALA A 28 -2.92 -5.30 22.85
N GLU A 29 -1.62 -5.46 22.59
CA GLU A 29 -0.67 -4.37 22.61
C GLU A 29 -1.19 -3.32 21.64
N ARG A 30 -1.51 -2.13 22.14
CA ARG A 30 -2.07 -1.06 21.33
C ARG A 30 -1.10 -0.79 20.17
N PRO A 31 -1.53 -0.87 18.90
CA PRO A 31 -0.65 -0.65 17.77
C PRO A 31 -0.03 0.76 17.88
N ALA A 32 1.25 0.89 17.54
CA ALA A 32 1.96 2.16 17.56
C ALA A 32 1.31 3.21 16.63
N VAL A 33 0.61 2.76 15.59
CA VAL A 33 -0.19 3.58 14.70
C VAL A 33 -1.65 3.13 14.77
N SER A 34 -2.56 4.05 15.11
CA SER A 34 -3.98 3.73 15.16
C SER A 34 -4.60 3.69 13.75
N GLN A 35 -5.65 2.89 13.58
CA GLN A 35 -6.42 2.82 12.33
C GLN A 35 -6.95 4.20 11.90
N ALA A 36 -7.39 5.02 12.87
CA ALA A 36 -7.91 6.36 12.59
C ALA A 36 -6.83 7.26 11.97
N VAL A 37 -5.62 7.28 12.53
CA VAL A 37 -4.49 8.04 12.00
C VAL A 37 -4.14 7.58 10.59
N MET A 38 -4.14 6.26 10.34
CA MET A 38 -3.86 5.72 9.01
C MET A 38 -4.92 6.15 8.00
N THR A 39 -6.20 6.03 8.34
CA THR A 39 -7.30 6.42 7.46
C THR A 39 -7.29 7.93 7.13
N ASP A 40 -6.97 8.77 8.11
CA ASP A 40 -6.87 10.22 7.88
C ASP A 40 -5.67 10.56 7.01
N LEU A 41 -4.54 9.86 7.21
CA LEU A 41 -3.37 10.00 6.37
C LEU A 41 -3.66 9.62 4.92
N GLU A 42 -4.29 8.45 4.67
CA GLU A 42 -4.70 8.00 3.34
C GLU A 42 -5.54 9.07 2.61
N LYS A 43 -6.55 9.63 3.28
CA LYS A 43 -7.39 10.71 2.73
C LYS A 43 -6.59 11.98 2.41
N GLN A 44 -5.63 12.34 3.28
CA GLN A 44 -4.77 13.51 3.03
C GLN A 44 -3.87 13.29 1.80
N LEU A 45 -3.34 12.08 1.62
CA LEU A 45 -2.50 11.73 0.49
C LEU A 45 -3.31 11.78 -0.82
N ASP A 46 -4.50 11.16 -0.85
CA ASP A 46 -5.41 11.20 -2.00
C ASP A 46 -5.74 12.64 -2.40
N LYS A 47 -6.10 13.47 -1.44
CA LYS A 47 -6.40 14.89 -1.68
C LYS A 47 -5.21 15.64 -2.27
N ARG A 48 -4.00 15.41 -1.76
CA ARG A 48 -2.79 16.08 -2.27
C ARG A 48 -2.47 15.67 -3.70
N VAL A 49 -2.51 14.38 -3.98
CA VAL A 49 -2.25 13.88 -5.33
C VAL A 49 -3.29 14.36 -6.33
N SER A 50 -4.57 14.38 -5.96
CA SER A 50 -5.64 14.87 -6.85
C SER A 50 -5.53 16.37 -7.20
N MET A 51 -4.81 17.15 -6.39
CA MET A 51 -4.56 18.57 -6.64
C MET A 51 -3.34 18.83 -7.54
N VAL A 52 -2.51 17.79 -7.79
CA VAL A 52 -1.32 17.93 -8.63
C VAL A 52 -1.73 18.11 -10.09
N GLY A 53 -1.13 19.10 -10.75
CA GLY A 53 -1.40 19.38 -12.16
C GLY A 53 -2.46 20.48 -12.41
N GLY A 54 -3.09 21.02 -11.38
CA GLY A 54 -4.01 22.16 -11.51
C GLY A 54 -5.20 21.87 -12.42
N ASN A 55 -5.30 22.58 -13.55
CA ASN A 55 -6.43 22.45 -14.51
C ASN A 55 -6.40 21.11 -15.28
N ASP A 56 -5.32 20.38 -15.21
CA ASP A 56 -5.17 19.06 -15.83
C ASP A 56 -4.64 18.09 -14.76
N PRO A 57 -5.51 17.63 -13.83
CA PRO A 57 -5.09 16.89 -12.65
C PRO A 57 -4.55 15.51 -13.02
N ILE A 58 -3.68 14.98 -12.14
CA ILE A 58 -3.28 13.58 -12.16
C ILE A 58 -4.50 12.72 -11.87
N GLN A 59 -4.65 11.65 -12.61
CA GLN A 59 -5.74 10.70 -12.40
C GLN A 59 -5.37 9.69 -11.32
N LEU A 60 -6.14 9.68 -10.23
CA LEU A 60 -6.10 8.61 -9.24
C LEU A 60 -6.77 7.36 -9.85
N LEU A 61 -6.07 6.24 -9.87
CA LEU A 61 -6.58 4.95 -10.33
C LEU A 61 -6.90 4.03 -9.14
N GLY A 62 -6.22 4.26 -8.01
CA GLY A 62 -6.49 3.63 -6.73
C GLY A 62 -6.34 4.65 -5.60
N LEU A 63 -7.08 4.45 -4.52
CA LEU A 63 -6.93 5.25 -3.30
C LEU A 63 -5.65 4.85 -2.57
N ALA A 64 -5.04 5.79 -1.84
CA ALA A 64 -3.92 5.50 -0.97
C ALA A 64 -4.29 4.41 0.05
N ARG A 65 -3.37 3.47 0.28
CA ARG A 65 -3.49 2.39 1.25
C ARG A 65 -2.25 2.31 2.10
N GLY A 66 -2.44 2.37 3.42
CA GLY A 66 -1.37 2.31 4.39
C GLY A 66 -1.46 1.07 5.25
N VAL A 67 -0.32 0.45 5.52
CA VAL A 67 -0.19 -0.70 6.44
C VAL A 67 0.94 -0.44 7.40
N TYR A 68 0.67 -0.57 8.70
CA TYR A 68 1.70 -0.62 9.72
C TYR A 68 2.16 -2.06 9.95
N VAL A 69 3.45 -2.31 9.84
CA VAL A 69 4.09 -3.61 10.10
C VAL A 69 4.99 -3.46 11.32
N LYS A 70 4.66 -4.17 12.42
CA LYS A 70 5.41 -4.11 13.68
C LYS A 70 6.88 -4.47 13.45
N GLY A 71 7.78 -3.62 13.93
CA GLY A 71 9.23 -3.80 13.79
C GLY A 71 9.82 -3.41 12.44
N PHE A 72 8.97 -2.98 11.50
CA PHE A 72 9.40 -2.40 10.22
C PHE A 72 8.98 -0.93 10.11
N GLY A 73 7.69 -0.64 10.31
CA GLY A 73 7.13 0.69 10.16
C GLY A 73 5.90 0.74 9.26
N VAL A 74 5.72 1.82 8.51
CA VAL A 74 4.56 2.07 7.66
C VAL A 74 4.93 1.98 6.19
N VAL A 75 4.11 1.26 5.41
CA VAL A 75 4.16 1.24 3.95
C VAL A 75 2.86 1.83 3.43
N ILE A 76 2.97 2.84 2.57
CA ILE A 76 1.84 3.50 1.91
C ILE A 76 1.99 3.31 0.42
N THR A 77 0.93 2.87 -0.24
CA THR A 77 0.91 2.66 -1.68
C THR A 77 -0.23 3.45 -2.31
N GLN A 78 -0.01 3.93 -3.54
CA GLN A 78 -1.02 4.62 -4.34
C GLN A 78 -0.81 4.33 -5.82
N GLU A 79 -1.89 4.29 -6.60
CA GLU A 79 -1.84 4.05 -8.05
C GLU A 79 -2.40 5.27 -8.80
N ILE A 80 -1.62 5.75 -9.76
CA ILE A 80 -1.96 6.94 -10.54
C ILE A 80 -1.67 6.78 -12.02
N SER A 81 -2.33 7.58 -12.85
CA SER A 81 -1.88 7.92 -14.20
C SER A 81 -1.45 9.38 -14.25
N LEU A 82 -0.30 9.64 -14.85
CA LEU A 82 0.29 10.99 -14.95
C LEU A 82 -0.59 12.00 -15.70
N VAL A 83 -1.39 11.52 -16.64
CA VAL A 83 -2.37 12.30 -17.42
C VAL A 83 -3.62 11.48 -17.63
N GLN A 84 -4.74 12.16 -17.80
CA GLN A 84 -5.95 11.48 -18.28
C GLN A 84 -5.72 11.02 -19.72
N THR A 85 -5.87 9.72 -19.94
CA THR A 85 -5.70 9.12 -21.26
C THR A 85 -7.05 8.66 -21.80
N PRO A 86 -7.30 8.81 -23.11
CA PRO A 86 -8.51 8.26 -23.70
C PRO A 86 -8.50 6.74 -23.58
N PHE A 87 -9.62 6.18 -23.14
CA PHE A 87 -9.79 4.73 -23.13
C PHE A 87 -10.18 4.27 -24.54
N PRO A 88 -9.65 3.12 -24.99
CA PRO A 88 -10.20 2.43 -26.17
C PRO A 88 -11.69 2.14 -25.92
N ASN A 89 -12.52 2.47 -26.89
CA ASN A 89 -13.94 2.16 -26.83
C ASN A 89 -14.32 1.25 -28.01
N PRO A 90 -15.50 0.60 -28.00
CA PRO A 90 -15.91 -0.31 -29.07
C PRO A 90 -15.92 0.32 -30.48
N PHE A 91 -16.01 1.65 -30.55
CA PHE A 91 -16.06 2.40 -31.81
C PHE A 91 -14.68 2.94 -32.24
N ARG A 92 -13.67 2.82 -31.34
CA ARG A 92 -12.31 3.31 -31.56
C ARG A 92 -11.31 2.27 -31.05
N GLN A 93 -10.94 1.36 -31.93
CA GLN A 93 -10.15 0.19 -31.58
C GLN A 93 -8.65 0.45 -31.36
N SER A 94 -8.12 1.58 -31.83
CA SER A 94 -6.70 1.90 -31.67
C SER A 94 -6.45 3.40 -31.50
N ILE A 95 -5.42 3.73 -30.75
CA ILE A 95 -4.83 5.07 -30.63
C ILE A 95 -3.69 5.12 -31.66
N THR A 96 -3.69 6.13 -32.52
CA THR A 96 -2.63 6.30 -33.52
C THR A 96 -1.34 6.80 -32.88
N PRO A 97 -0.15 6.51 -33.47
CA PRO A 97 1.12 7.06 -32.97
C PRO A 97 1.14 8.59 -32.88
N LEU A 98 0.42 9.27 -33.77
CA LEU A 98 0.30 10.74 -33.78
C LEU A 98 -0.44 11.26 -32.53
N GLU A 99 -1.41 10.50 -32.02
CA GLU A 99 -2.16 10.83 -30.79
C GLU A 99 -1.41 10.40 -29.54
N ALA A 100 -0.64 9.32 -29.61
CA ALA A 100 0.15 8.82 -28.48
C ALA A 100 1.35 9.74 -28.15
N ALA A 101 2.02 10.31 -29.14
CA ALA A 101 3.21 11.13 -28.94
C ALA A 101 3.02 12.35 -28.04
N PRO A 102 1.96 13.17 -28.15
CA PRO A 102 1.71 14.28 -27.22
C PRO A 102 1.39 13.81 -25.80
N ILE A 103 0.77 12.64 -25.65
CA ILE A 103 0.49 12.06 -24.33
C ILE A 103 1.79 11.67 -23.63
N HIS A 104 2.69 10.98 -24.33
CA HIS A 104 4.01 10.62 -23.83
C HIS A 104 4.80 11.86 -23.40
N LYS A 105 4.88 12.89 -24.24
CA LYS A 105 5.56 14.16 -23.93
C LYS A 105 5.00 14.78 -22.66
N ARG A 106 3.67 14.88 -22.50
CA ARG A 106 3.03 15.43 -21.30
C ARG A 106 3.34 14.61 -20.05
N LYS A 107 3.43 13.28 -20.16
CA LYS A 107 3.81 12.42 -19.04
C LYS A 107 5.25 12.68 -18.59
N LEU A 108 6.19 12.86 -19.52
CA LEU A 108 7.57 13.21 -19.22
C LEU A 108 7.67 14.59 -18.54
N GLU A 109 6.90 15.58 -18.99
CA GLU A 109 6.86 16.92 -18.40
C GLU A 109 6.28 16.92 -16.97
N ARG A 110 5.40 15.97 -16.65
CA ARG A 110 4.78 15.85 -15.33
C ARG A 110 5.56 15.02 -14.32
N LEU A 111 6.42 14.14 -14.79
CA LEU A 111 7.17 13.24 -13.93
C LEU A 111 7.96 13.98 -12.83
N PRO A 112 8.68 15.09 -13.08
CA PRO A 112 9.38 15.85 -12.04
C PRO A 112 8.43 16.36 -10.94
N LEU A 113 7.23 16.83 -11.32
CA LEU A 113 6.23 17.30 -10.37
C LEU A 113 5.74 16.17 -9.46
N VAL A 114 5.53 14.97 -10.02
CA VAL A 114 5.13 13.80 -9.23
C VAL A 114 6.24 13.36 -8.30
N ARG A 115 7.50 13.34 -8.75
CA ARG A 115 8.65 13.06 -7.88
C ARG A 115 8.67 13.99 -6.68
N GLN A 116 8.54 15.28 -6.89
CA GLN A 116 8.46 16.27 -5.82
C GLN A 116 7.25 16.00 -4.89
N THR A 117 6.10 15.67 -5.47
CA THR A 117 4.90 15.34 -4.70
C THR A 117 5.12 14.14 -3.80
N VAL A 118 5.75 13.06 -4.28
CA VAL A 118 6.02 11.86 -3.46
C VAL A 118 6.91 12.19 -2.26
N HIS A 119 7.92 13.05 -2.42
CA HIS A 119 8.71 13.56 -1.29
C HIS A 119 7.83 14.32 -0.29
N GLN A 120 6.94 15.19 -0.76
CA GLN A 120 6.02 15.92 0.12
C GLN A 120 5.04 14.98 0.84
N LEU A 121 4.55 13.94 0.16
CA LEU A 121 3.69 12.92 0.78
C LEU A 121 4.42 12.19 1.90
N TRP A 122 5.70 11.87 1.71
CA TRP A 122 6.53 11.27 2.76
C TRP A 122 6.62 12.20 3.99
N MET A 123 6.88 13.49 3.80
CA MET A 123 6.93 14.47 4.89
C MET A 123 5.60 14.59 5.65
N VAL A 124 4.47 14.54 4.91
CA VAL A 124 3.13 14.53 5.54
C VAL A 124 2.93 13.26 6.36
N ALA A 125 3.34 12.11 5.83
CA ALA A 125 3.27 10.85 6.56
C ALA A 125 4.10 10.88 7.85
N ALA A 126 5.34 11.37 7.77
CA ALA A 126 6.22 11.50 8.95
C ALA A 126 5.65 12.42 10.03
N ALA A 127 4.96 13.49 9.65
CA ALA A 127 4.30 14.40 10.58
C ALA A 127 3.06 13.76 11.24
N ALA A 128 2.25 13.02 10.47
CA ALA A 128 1.04 12.36 10.96
C ALA A 128 1.35 11.16 11.86
N LEU A 129 2.44 10.45 11.60
CA LEU A 129 2.87 9.24 12.31
C LEU A 129 3.75 9.55 13.52
N ASN A 130 3.42 10.57 14.29
CA ASN A 130 4.22 11.06 15.41
C ASN A 130 4.31 10.09 16.60
N THR A 131 3.41 9.12 16.70
CA THR A 131 3.39 8.07 17.74
C THR A 131 4.23 6.85 17.36
N MET A 132 4.68 6.78 16.11
CA MET A 132 5.52 5.69 15.61
C MET A 132 6.96 5.85 16.15
N PRO A 133 7.67 4.75 16.48
CA PRO A 133 9.09 4.80 16.84
C PRO A 133 9.93 5.50 15.79
N ASP A 134 10.90 6.33 16.21
CA ASP A 134 11.73 7.13 15.30
C ASP A 134 12.64 6.29 14.38
N ASN A 135 12.94 5.06 14.79
CA ASN A 135 13.75 4.11 14.02
C ASN A 135 12.92 3.28 13.02
N ASP A 136 11.58 3.32 13.12
CA ASP A 136 10.72 2.63 12.18
C ASP A 136 10.72 3.35 10.82
N GLN A 137 10.57 2.57 9.76
CA GLN A 137 10.60 3.08 8.40
C GLN A 137 9.24 3.62 7.95
N ILE A 138 9.28 4.67 7.15
CA ILE A 138 8.15 5.14 6.37
C ILE A 138 8.53 4.96 4.90
N VAL A 139 7.68 4.21 4.19
CA VAL A 139 7.81 3.95 2.76
C VAL A 139 6.59 4.51 2.06
N VAL A 140 6.78 5.42 1.11
CA VAL A 140 5.72 5.89 0.21
C VAL A 140 6.05 5.41 -1.19
N ALA A 141 5.19 4.58 -1.75
CA ALA A 141 5.35 3.97 -3.06
C ALA A 141 4.19 4.37 -3.97
N VAL A 142 4.49 5.05 -5.06
CA VAL A 142 3.49 5.47 -6.06
C VAL A 142 3.73 4.70 -7.35
N ARG A 143 2.76 3.88 -7.70
CA ARG A 143 2.76 3.11 -8.95
C ARG A 143 2.19 3.95 -10.07
N LEU A 144 2.95 4.07 -11.16
CA LEU A 144 2.54 4.75 -12.39
C LEU A 144 1.99 3.70 -13.36
N LEU A 145 0.72 3.84 -13.71
CA LEU A 145 0.07 2.90 -14.62
C LEU A 145 -0.03 3.48 -16.02
N TYR A 146 0.21 2.61 -17.00
CA TYR A 146 0.23 2.92 -18.41
C TYR A 146 -0.68 1.97 -19.17
N GLN A 147 -1.23 2.45 -20.27
CA GLN A 147 -1.98 1.60 -21.20
C GLN A 147 -1.01 0.85 -22.12
N GLU A 148 -1.42 -0.30 -22.65
CA GLU A 148 -0.57 -1.15 -23.51
C GLU A 148 -0.07 -0.44 -24.78
N TRP A 149 -0.83 0.55 -25.28
CA TRP A 149 -0.48 1.33 -26.47
C TRP A 149 0.46 2.51 -26.19
N GLU A 150 0.77 2.79 -24.94
CA GLU A 150 1.61 3.92 -24.55
C GLU A 150 3.09 3.62 -24.68
N ASP A 151 3.84 4.60 -25.17
CA ASP A 151 5.30 4.59 -25.06
C ASP A 151 5.70 4.90 -23.61
N THR A 152 6.42 3.98 -22.97
CA THR A 152 6.90 4.12 -21.58
C THR A 152 8.37 4.52 -21.49
N LYS A 153 9.03 4.81 -22.62
CA LYS A 153 10.45 5.17 -22.63
C LYS A 153 10.73 6.40 -21.77
N GLY A 154 11.62 6.24 -20.78
CA GLY A 154 11.96 7.31 -19.84
C GLY A 154 10.93 7.56 -18.74
N LEU A 155 9.89 6.73 -18.64
CA LEU A 155 8.88 6.78 -17.60
C LEU A 155 9.04 5.56 -16.67
N PRO A 156 9.23 5.76 -15.33
CA PRO A 156 9.28 4.65 -14.38
C PRO A 156 7.90 4.07 -14.14
N GLY A 157 7.82 2.78 -13.80
CA GLY A 157 6.59 2.14 -13.35
C GLY A 157 6.29 2.34 -11.86
N LEU A 158 7.32 2.69 -11.07
CA LEU A 158 7.22 2.83 -9.62
C LEU A 158 8.16 3.94 -9.13
N LEU A 159 7.63 4.81 -8.28
CA LEU A 159 8.39 5.80 -7.52
C LEU A 159 8.33 5.43 -6.04
N VAL A 160 9.48 5.33 -5.38
CA VAL A 160 9.56 5.00 -3.96
C VAL A 160 10.39 6.05 -3.24
N VAL A 161 9.85 6.57 -2.14
CA VAL A 161 10.60 7.37 -1.16
C VAL A 161 10.53 6.65 0.18
N LYS A 162 11.69 6.37 0.77
CA LYS A 162 11.81 5.68 2.05
C LYS A 162 12.86 6.31 2.94
N ALA A 163 12.63 6.30 4.23
CA ALA A 163 13.59 6.61 5.28
C ALA A 163 13.07 6.14 6.62
N THR A 164 13.93 6.03 7.63
CA THR A 164 13.44 6.03 9.01
C THR A 164 12.81 7.38 9.31
N ARG A 165 11.88 7.44 10.25
CA ARG A 165 11.25 8.71 10.62
C ARG A 165 12.31 9.75 11.04
N ARG A 166 13.31 9.33 11.81
CA ARG A 166 14.44 10.17 12.25
C ARG A 166 15.23 10.73 11.07
N ASP A 167 15.72 9.84 10.20
CA ASP A 167 16.59 10.24 9.10
C ASP A 167 15.88 11.13 8.09
N GLY A 168 14.62 10.81 7.77
CA GLY A 168 13.85 11.59 6.84
C GLY A 168 13.49 12.98 7.36
N LEU A 169 13.20 13.15 8.66
CA LEU A 169 13.02 14.47 9.28
C LEU A 169 14.31 15.29 9.29
N ALA A 170 15.48 14.64 9.27
CA ALA A 170 16.78 15.26 9.08
C ALA A 170 17.11 15.56 7.60
N GLY A 171 16.22 15.23 6.66
CA GLY A 171 16.39 15.46 5.23
C GLY A 171 17.06 14.32 4.45
N ASN A 172 17.35 13.18 5.11
CA ASN A 172 18.03 12.02 4.50
C ASN A 172 17.01 11.04 3.91
N LEU A 173 16.36 11.41 2.81
CA LEU A 173 15.41 10.57 2.09
C LEU A 173 16.12 9.73 1.03
N GLN A 174 15.78 8.44 0.94
CA GLN A 174 16.22 7.53 -0.13
C GLN A 174 15.12 7.45 -1.18
N THR A 175 15.48 7.76 -2.42
CA THR A 175 14.56 7.69 -3.57
C THR A 175 14.97 6.53 -4.47
N GLY A 176 14.00 5.74 -4.93
CA GLY A 176 14.17 4.67 -5.91
C GLY A 176 13.13 4.78 -7.02
N GLU A 177 13.53 4.36 -8.23
CA GLU A 177 12.66 4.27 -9.41
C GLU A 177 12.86 2.91 -10.08
N GLN A 178 11.78 2.31 -10.56
CA GLN A 178 11.78 1.04 -11.30
C GLN A 178 10.90 1.12 -12.54
#